data_15297f33be9e20e0c771dc7f25c93c55
#
_entry.id   15297f33be9e20e0c771dc7f25c93c55
#
_cell.length_a   1.000
_cell.length_b   1.000
_cell.length_c   1.000
_cell.angle_alpha   90.00
_cell.angle_beta   90.00
_cell.angle_gamma   90.00
#
_symmetry.space_group_name_H-M   'P 1'
#
loop_
_entity.id
_entity.type
_entity.pdbx_description
1 polymer ?
#
loop_
_entity_poly.entity_id
_entity_poly.type
_entity_poly.pdbx_seq_one_letter_code
_entity_poly.pdbx_strand_id
1 'polypeptide(L)'
;MTPLVSQLWPQFMADPDFAACFGRVIVEHAQMLRQERQIIFTLRSSAPLDKGLCARLLASLAPDYEGFELRINNLFGYATLDEAGLRELMEEMKRDGVPINGFLDRCRITITGQNITIGVCHGTKFLQEMQFERLLAERIAAHTGVKPRVTLESSVGEAEQRQMEEKLCLLYTSPSPR
;
A
#
# COMPACT_ATOMS: atom_id res chain seq x y z
N MET A 1 -12.37 -0.81 26.99
CA MET A 1 -13.42 -0.84 25.96
C MET A 1 -12.93 0.00 24.80
N THR A 2 -12.73 -0.62 23.64
CA THR A 2 -12.26 0.09 22.43
C THR A 2 -13.45 0.75 21.74
N PRO A 3 -13.44 2.07 21.55
CA PRO A 3 -14.57 2.79 20.97
C PRO A 3 -14.71 2.53 19.47
N LEU A 4 -15.93 2.63 18.96
CA LEU A 4 -16.19 2.64 17.52
C LEU A 4 -15.97 4.05 16.95
N VAL A 5 -15.63 4.14 15.67
CA VAL A 5 -15.57 5.42 14.94
C VAL A 5 -16.89 6.17 15.05
N SER A 6 -18.02 5.46 14.95
CA SER A 6 -19.37 6.02 15.11
C SER A 6 -19.65 6.60 16.51
N GLN A 7 -18.95 6.15 17.54
CA GLN A 7 -19.08 6.67 18.89
C GLN A 7 -18.21 7.90 19.14
N LEU A 8 -17.02 7.95 18.54
CA LEU A 8 -16.10 9.08 18.68
C LEU A 8 -16.50 10.28 17.80
N TRP A 9 -16.99 9.98 16.61
CA TRP A 9 -17.33 10.99 15.61
C TRP A 9 -18.75 10.78 15.04
N PRO A 10 -19.79 10.84 15.86
CA PRO A 10 -21.17 10.56 15.45
C PRO A 10 -21.68 11.50 14.35
N GLN A 11 -21.14 12.71 14.27
CA GLN A 11 -21.52 13.72 13.28
C GLN A 11 -21.30 13.25 11.83
N PHE A 12 -20.34 12.35 11.59
CA PHE A 12 -20.09 11.82 10.25
C PHE A 12 -21.04 10.71 9.84
N MET A 13 -21.72 10.09 10.79
CA MET A 13 -22.67 8.99 10.53
C MET A 13 -23.97 9.43 9.88
N ALA A 14 -24.20 10.75 9.74
CA ALA A 14 -25.31 11.28 8.98
C ALA A 14 -25.16 11.08 7.45
N ASP A 15 -23.92 10.94 6.97
CA ASP A 15 -23.61 10.57 5.59
C ASP A 15 -23.70 9.04 5.45
N PRO A 16 -24.56 8.50 4.57
CA PRO A 16 -24.76 7.05 4.41
C PRO A 16 -23.49 6.33 3.97
N ASP A 17 -22.63 6.95 3.17
CA ASP A 17 -21.37 6.36 2.72
C ASP A 17 -20.38 6.21 3.88
N PHE A 18 -20.32 7.22 4.76
CA PHE A 18 -19.54 7.15 6.00
C PHE A 18 -20.09 6.09 6.96
N ALA A 19 -21.39 6.04 7.15
CA ALA A 19 -22.02 5.07 8.02
C ALA A 19 -21.77 3.64 7.55
N ALA A 20 -21.83 3.39 6.25
CA ALA A 20 -21.55 2.09 5.65
C ALA A 20 -20.07 1.69 5.82
N CYS A 21 -19.13 2.62 5.62
CA CYS A 21 -17.70 2.36 5.69
C CYS A 21 -17.21 2.26 7.14
N PHE A 22 -17.58 3.21 8.01
CA PHE A 22 -17.00 3.39 9.34
C PHE A 22 -17.90 2.98 10.50
N GLY A 23 -19.16 2.62 10.26
CA GLY A 23 -20.13 2.34 11.33
C GLY A 23 -19.72 1.20 12.29
N ARG A 24 -18.92 0.24 11.82
CA ARG A 24 -18.42 -0.90 12.61
C ARG A 24 -16.91 -0.90 12.81
N VAL A 25 -16.24 0.19 12.45
CA VAL A 25 -14.79 0.31 12.56
C VAL A 25 -14.42 0.64 13.99
N ILE A 26 -13.45 -0.08 14.53
CA ILE A 26 -12.93 0.09 15.89
C ILE A 26 -11.72 1.02 15.84
N VAL A 27 -11.66 1.99 16.75
CA VAL A 27 -10.46 2.79 17.00
C VAL A 27 -9.62 2.07 18.05
N GLU A 28 -8.55 1.40 17.64
CA GLU A 28 -7.69 0.67 18.58
C GLU A 28 -6.89 1.61 19.46
N HIS A 29 -6.24 2.58 18.85
CA HIS A 29 -5.51 3.63 19.54
C HIS A 29 -5.25 4.82 18.61
N ALA A 30 -4.90 5.94 19.20
CA ALA A 30 -4.35 7.10 18.52
C ALA A 30 -2.96 7.39 19.10
N GLN A 31 -1.98 7.56 18.25
CA GLN A 31 -0.60 7.87 18.63
C GLN A 31 -0.24 9.28 18.16
N MET A 32 0.21 10.12 19.09
CA MET A 32 0.70 11.45 18.80
C MET A 32 2.23 11.47 18.78
N LEU A 33 2.81 11.71 17.62
CA LEU A 33 4.25 11.88 17.39
C LEU A 33 4.58 13.37 17.38
N ARG A 34 4.90 13.92 18.56
CA ARG A 34 5.08 15.38 18.74
C ARG A 34 6.23 15.96 17.94
N GLN A 35 7.34 15.23 17.80
CA GLN A 35 8.51 15.68 17.05
C GLN A 35 8.23 15.77 15.56
N GLU A 36 7.42 14.86 15.04
CA GLU A 36 7.04 14.76 13.63
C GLU A 36 5.77 15.57 13.32
N ARG A 37 5.13 16.14 14.35
CA ARG A 37 3.83 16.81 14.26
C ARG A 37 2.78 15.95 13.57
N GLN A 38 2.70 14.68 13.96
CA GLN A 38 1.83 13.71 13.32
C GLN A 38 0.94 13.00 14.34
N ILE A 39 -0.32 12.73 13.96
CA ILE A 39 -1.23 11.88 14.72
C ILE A 39 -1.67 10.72 13.83
N ILE A 40 -1.47 9.50 14.32
CA ILE A 40 -1.82 8.28 13.63
C ILE A 40 -2.98 7.62 14.35
N PHE A 41 -4.12 7.49 13.67
CA PHE A 41 -5.27 6.73 14.14
C PHE A 41 -5.17 5.31 13.63
N THR A 42 -5.03 4.34 14.52
CA THR A 42 -5.06 2.91 14.14
C THR A 42 -6.49 2.41 14.23
N LEU A 43 -7.05 2.09 13.06
CA LEU A 43 -8.41 1.65 12.87
C LEU A 43 -8.44 0.18 12.49
N ARG A 44 -9.32 -0.61 13.14
CA ARG A 44 -9.55 -2.01 12.77
C ARG A 44 -10.89 -2.16 12.09
N SER A 45 -10.88 -2.77 10.91
CA SER A 45 -12.04 -3.06 10.08
C SER A 45 -12.05 -4.52 9.63
N SER A 46 -13.18 -5.00 9.09
CA SER A 46 -13.26 -6.34 8.51
C SER A 46 -12.56 -6.44 7.14
N ALA A 47 -12.51 -5.35 6.39
CA ALA A 47 -11.93 -5.25 5.06
C ALA A 47 -11.17 -3.93 4.92
N PRO A 48 -10.31 -3.74 3.89
CA PRO A 48 -9.65 -2.47 3.62
C PRO A 48 -10.66 -1.33 3.55
N LEU A 49 -10.34 -0.20 4.19
CA LEU A 49 -11.18 0.99 4.18
C LEU A 49 -11.00 1.78 2.87
N ASP A 50 -12.08 2.39 2.39
CA ASP A 50 -12.03 3.26 1.22
C ASP A 50 -11.15 4.49 1.49
N LYS A 51 -10.16 4.74 0.62
CA LYS A 51 -9.19 5.82 0.78
C LYS A 51 -9.80 7.21 0.61
N GLY A 52 -10.77 7.34 -0.28
CA GLY A 52 -11.48 8.60 -0.49
C GLY A 52 -12.25 9.01 0.76
N LEU A 53 -12.94 8.04 1.38
CA LEU A 53 -13.63 8.27 2.64
C LEU A 53 -12.66 8.49 3.81
N CYS A 54 -11.54 7.78 3.86
CA CYS A 54 -10.48 8.04 4.84
C CYS A 54 -9.92 9.47 4.71
N ALA A 55 -9.63 9.92 3.48
CA ALA A 55 -9.16 11.28 3.23
C ALA A 55 -10.19 12.34 3.64
N ARG A 56 -11.48 12.11 3.34
CA ARG A 56 -12.57 12.99 3.78
C ARG A 56 -12.69 13.05 5.29
N LEU A 57 -12.56 11.91 5.99
CA LEU A 57 -12.56 11.86 7.46
C LEU A 57 -11.40 12.69 8.02
N LEU A 58 -10.18 12.47 7.52
CA LEU A 58 -9.01 13.23 7.97
C LEU A 58 -9.14 14.73 7.72
N ALA A 59 -9.64 15.12 6.54
CA ALA A 59 -9.88 16.54 6.21
C ALA A 59 -10.89 17.17 7.15
N SER A 60 -11.91 16.42 7.54
CA SER A 60 -12.94 16.92 8.49
C SER A 60 -12.44 17.01 9.92
N LEU A 61 -11.46 16.18 10.30
CA LEU A 61 -10.84 16.22 11.63
C LEU A 61 -9.68 17.23 11.73
N ALA A 62 -9.08 17.62 10.60
CA ALA A 62 -7.91 18.49 10.57
C ALA A 62 -8.07 19.82 11.37
N PRO A 63 -9.24 20.49 11.39
CA PRO A 63 -9.42 21.70 12.18
C PRO A 63 -9.29 21.47 13.70
N ASP A 64 -9.64 20.28 14.20
CA ASP A 64 -9.57 19.92 15.62
C ASP A 64 -8.14 19.61 16.09
N TYR A 65 -7.24 19.35 15.15
CA TYR A 65 -5.85 18.95 15.38
C TYR A 65 -4.86 19.90 14.69
N GLU A 66 -5.09 21.19 14.80
CA GLU A 66 -4.31 22.22 14.12
C GLU A 66 -2.80 22.08 14.38
N GLY A 67 -2.02 22.08 13.29
CA GLY A 67 -0.56 21.94 13.35
C GLY A 67 -0.05 20.50 13.35
N PHE A 68 -0.94 19.52 13.22
CA PHE A 68 -0.58 18.09 13.08
C PHE A 68 -1.02 17.53 11.73
N GLU A 69 -0.17 16.71 11.12
CA GLU A 69 -0.55 15.85 10.01
C GLU A 69 -1.32 14.64 10.55
N LEU A 70 -2.52 14.41 10.03
CA LEU A 70 -3.34 13.26 10.44
C LEU A 70 -3.15 12.11 9.48
N ARG A 71 -2.99 10.89 10.02
CA ARG A 71 -2.90 9.65 9.25
C ARG A 71 -3.80 8.57 9.81
N ILE A 72 -4.26 7.68 8.95
CA ILE A 72 -4.97 6.46 9.30
C ILE A 72 -4.07 5.26 8.97
N ASN A 73 -3.87 4.40 9.97
CA ASN A 73 -3.32 3.07 9.80
C ASN A 73 -4.48 2.07 9.90
N ASN A 74 -4.85 1.44 8.77
CA ASN A 74 -5.96 0.50 8.76
C ASN A 74 -5.45 -0.94 8.94
N LEU A 75 -5.94 -1.60 9.98
CA LEU A 75 -5.76 -3.03 10.23
C LEU A 75 -7.00 -3.78 9.75
N PHE A 76 -6.81 -4.82 8.94
CA PHE A 76 -7.91 -5.62 8.37
C PHE A 76 -7.53 -7.10 8.26
N GLY A 77 -8.50 -7.96 7.95
CA GLY A 77 -8.25 -9.39 7.82
C GLY A 77 -7.48 -9.75 6.55
N TYR A 78 -6.43 -10.59 6.64
CA TYR A 78 -5.67 -11.04 5.48
C TYR A 78 -6.55 -11.69 4.40
N ALA A 79 -7.59 -12.41 4.80
CA ALA A 79 -8.51 -13.08 3.88
C ALA A 79 -9.28 -12.12 2.95
N THR A 80 -9.32 -10.83 3.27
CA THR A 80 -9.96 -9.78 2.46
C THR A 80 -8.96 -9.02 1.58
N LEU A 81 -7.67 -9.38 1.64
CA LEU A 81 -6.65 -8.79 0.78
C LEU A 81 -6.81 -9.36 -0.63
N ASP A 82 -7.17 -8.52 -1.56
CA ASP A 82 -7.27 -8.80 -2.99
C ASP A 82 -6.16 -8.11 -3.79
N GLU A 83 -6.19 -8.28 -5.11
CA GLU A 83 -5.23 -7.63 -6.00
C GLU A 83 -5.27 -6.10 -5.89
N ALA A 84 -6.46 -5.51 -5.75
CA ALA A 84 -6.63 -4.07 -5.64
C ALA A 84 -5.99 -3.55 -4.34
N GLY A 85 -6.29 -4.20 -3.21
CA GLY A 85 -5.69 -3.87 -1.92
C GLY A 85 -4.17 -4.03 -1.91
N LEU A 86 -3.64 -5.05 -2.61
CA LEU A 86 -2.20 -5.25 -2.72
C LEU A 86 -1.54 -4.15 -3.56
N ARG A 87 -2.16 -3.73 -4.67
CA ARG A 87 -1.68 -2.58 -5.47
C ARG A 87 -1.65 -1.29 -4.65
N GLU A 88 -2.64 -1.09 -3.82
CA GLU A 88 -2.68 0.06 -2.91
C GLU A 88 -1.54 0.05 -1.89
N LEU A 89 -1.23 -1.11 -1.30
CA LEU A 89 -0.08 -1.24 -0.38
C LEU A 89 1.25 -0.95 -1.10
N MET A 90 1.39 -1.38 -2.36
CA MET A 90 2.57 -1.04 -3.17
C MET A 90 2.67 0.46 -3.46
N GLU A 91 1.56 1.13 -3.75
CA GLU A 91 1.53 2.59 -3.92
C GLU A 91 1.84 3.34 -2.62
N GLU A 92 1.46 2.81 -1.46
CA GLU A 92 1.89 3.34 -0.16
C GLU A 92 3.39 3.22 0.02
N MET A 93 3.97 2.05 -0.28
CA MET A 93 5.42 1.84 -0.21
C MET A 93 6.17 2.82 -1.11
N LYS A 94 5.66 3.09 -2.30
CA LYS A 94 6.23 4.08 -3.24
C LYS A 94 6.20 5.50 -2.65
N ARG A 95 5.10 5.89 -2.02
CA ARG A 95 4.99 7.20 -1.34
C ARG A 95 5.91 7.30 -0.13
N ASP A 96 6.15 6.19 0.57
CA ASP A 96 7.11 6.11 1.69
C ASP A 96 8.57 6.06 1.23
N GLY A 97 8.83 6.20 -0.08
CA GLY A 97 10.18 6.32 -0.64
C GLY A 97 10.82 5.00 -1.06
N VAL A 98 10.07 3.88 -1.10
CA VAL A 98 10.59 2.63 -1.66
C VAL A 98 10.72 2.80 -3.19
N PRO A 99 11.93 2.65 -3.78
CA PRO A 99 12.19 2.97 -5.19
C PRO A 99 11.68 1.85 -6.12
N ILE A 100 10.38 1.69 -6.24
CA ILE A 100 9.73 0.70 -7.11
C ILE A 100 9.34 1.22 -8.50
N ASN A 101 9.52 2.48 -8.75
CA ASN A 101 9.50 3.28 -10.00
C ASN A 101 8.97 2.56 -11.28
N GLY A 102 7.67 2.32 -11.37
CA GLY A 102 7.06 1.81 -12.60
C GLY A 102 7.31 0.33 -12.91
N PHE A 103 8.19 -0.37 -12.19
CA PHE A 103 8.43 -1.81 -12.37
C PHE A 103 7.18 -2.65 -12.12
N LEU A 104 6.28 -2.15 -11.29
CA LEU A 104 5.06 -2.85 -10.86
C LEU A 104 3.78 -2.36 -11.54
N ASP A 105 3.85 -1.34 -12.41
CA ASP A 105 2.65 -0.73 -13.03
C ASP A 105 1.85 -1.74 -13.88
N ARG A 106 2.52 -2.69 -14.51
CA ARG A 106 1.92 -3.73 -15.34
C ARG A 106 2.18 -5.14 -14.82
N CYS A 107 2.49 -5.28 -13.54
CA CYS A 107 2.73 -6.58 -12.95
C CYS A 107 1.44 -7.41 -12.91
N ARG A 108 1.60 -8.74 -13.05
CA ARG A 108 0.54 -9.71 -12.80
C ARG A 108 0.64 -10.12 -11.34
N ILE A 109 -0.47 -10.06 -10.63
CA ILE A 109 -0.53 -10.47 -9.24
C ILE A 109 -1.40 -11.73 -9.13
N THR A 110 -0.90 -12.72 -8.41
CA THR A 110 -1.65 -13.94 -8.08
C THR A 110 -1.55 -14.18 -6.58
N ILE A 111 -2.71 -14.27 -5.92
CA ILE A 111 -2.82 -14.54 -4.49
C ILE A 111 -3.43 -15.94 -4.31
N THR A 112 -2.68 -16.85 -3.69
CA THR A 112 -3.12 -18.22 -3.42
C THR A 112 -2.84 -18.55 -1.95
N GLY A 113 -3.87 -18.45 -1.10
CA GLY A 113 -3.69 -18.57 0.34
C GLY A 113 -2.71 -17.52 0.87
N GLN A 114 -1.62 -17.98 1.49
CA GLN A 114 -0.56 -17.09 1.98
C GLN A 114 0.61 -16.91 0.99
N ASN A 115 0.46 -17.38 -0.24
CA ASN A 115 1.47 -17.18 -1.28
C ASN A 115 1.01 -16.08 -2.23
N ILE A 116 1.87 -15.11 -2.46
CA ILE A 116 1.67 -14.00 -3.39
C ILE A 116 2.76 -14.06 -4.43
N THR A 117 2.37 -14.21 -5.70
CA THR A 117 3.29 -14.21 -6.83
C THR A 117 3.08 -12.93 -7.64
N ILE A 118 4.17 -12.22 -7.90
CA ILE A 118 4.18 -10.98 -8.68
C ILE A 118 5.04 -11.19 -9.92
N GLY A 119 4.37 -11.30 -11.08
CA GLY A 119 5.03 -11.37 -12.38
C GLY A 119 5.35 -9.98 -12.90
N VAL A 120 6.63 -9.65 -13.02
CA VAL A 120 7.11 -8.34 -13.52
C VAL A 120 7.69 -8.46 -14.92
N CYS A 121 7.45 -7.44 -15.75
CA CYS A 121 7.94 -7.42 -17.13
C CYS A 121 9.45 -7.10 -17.21
N HIS A 122 9.97 -6.32 -16.26
CA HIS A 122 11.37 -5.89 -16.20
C HIS A 122 11.74 -5.48 -14.76
N GLY A 123 13.04 -5.43 -14.48
CA GLY A 123 13.55 -4.96 -13.18
C GLY A 123 13.50 -6.00 -12.07
N THR A 124 13.26 -7.29 -12.36
CA THR A 124 13.20 -8.37 -11.35
C THR A 124 14.46 -8.42 -10.49
N LYS A 125 15.66 -8.33 -11.09
CA LYS A 125 16.93 -8.33 -10.35
C LYS A 125 17.03 -7.15 -9.37
N PHE A 126 16.69 -5.96 -9.83
CA PHE A 126 16.70 -4.76 -9.00
C PHE A 126 15.76 -4.89 -7.79
N LEU A 127 14.54 -5.37 -8.01
CA LEU A 127 13.56 -5.59 -6.95
C LEU A 127 14.03 -6.67 -5.96
N GLN A 128 14.71 -7.73 -6.45
CA GLN A 128 15.31 -8.76 -5.59
C GLN A 128 16.48 -8.23 -4.76
N GLU A 129 17.37 -7.44 -5.35
CA GLU A 129 18.48 -6.79 -4.64
C GLU A 129 18.00 -5.85 -3.52
N MET A 130 16.89 -5.15 -3.76
CA MET A 130 16.20 -4.34 -2.75
C MET A 130 15.47 -5.15 -1.70
N GLN A 131 15.39 -6.47 -1.84
CA GLN A 131 14.59 -7.34 -0.97
C GLN A 131 13.09 -6.94 -0.95
N PHE A 132 12.56 -6.53 -2.10
CA PHE A 132 11.19 -6.05 -2.24
C PHE A 132 10.17 -7.08 -1.72
N GLU A 133 10.40 -8.38 -1.97
CA GLU A 133 9.57 -9.48 -1.47
C GLU A 133 9.43 -9.42 0.06
N ARG A 134 10.53 -9.18 0.77
CA ARG A 134 10.53 -9.04 2.22
C ARG A 134 9.80 -7.78 2.67
N LEU A 135 10.11 -6.65 2.04
CA LEU A 135 9.50 -5.36 2.37
C LEU A 135 7.98 -5.40 2.19
N LEU A 136 7.51 -5.99 1.10
CA LEU A 136 6.08 -6.15 0.85
C LEU A 136 5.43 -7.11 1.86
N ALA A 137 6.06 -8.25 2.15
CA ALA A 137 5.56 -9.18 3.15
C ALA A 137 5.45 -8.54 4.54
N GLU A 138 6.42 -7.70 4.93
CA GLU A 138 6.40 -6.94 6.18
C GLU A 138 5.31 -5.87 6.19
N ARG A 139 5.09 -5.17 5.06
CA ARG A 139 3.99 -4.20 4.92
C ARG A 139 2.64 -4.89 5.06
N ILE A 140 2.42 -6.01 4.41
CA ILE A 140 1.18 -6.79 4.53
C ILE A 140 0.99 -7.26 5.98
N ALA A 141 2.04 -7.75 6.63
CA ALA A 141 1.97 -8.19 8.02
C ALA A 141 1.62 -7.03 8.97
N ALA A 142 2.10 -5.82 8.71
CA ALA A 142 1.76 -4.63 9.51
C ALA A 142 0.26 -4.29 9.47
N HIS A 143 -0.40 -4.55 8.33
CA HIS A 143 -1.84 -4.26 8.16
C HIS A 143 -2.75 -5.45 8.53
N THR A 144 -2.28 -6.67 8.33
CA THR A 144 -3.13 -7.87 8.45
C THR A 144 -2.75 -8.79 9.61
N GLY A 145 -1.59 -8.60 10.21
CA GLY A 145 -1.01 -9.50 11.20
C GLY A 145 -0.48 -10.82 10.61
N VAL A 146 -0.60 -11.04 9.29
CA VAL A 146 -0.14 -12.25 8.61
C VAL A 146 1.01 -11.91 7.66
N LYS A 147 2.15 -12.58 7.81
CA LYS A 147 3.30 -12.43 6.91
C LYS A 147 3.22 -13.47 5.78
N PRO A 148 2.80 -13.09 4.56
CA PRO A 148 2.72 -14.01 3.44
C PRO A 148 4.10 -14.32 2.86
N ARG A 149 4.17 -15.35 2.05
CA ARG A 149 5.31 -15.62 1.20
C ARG A 149 5.12 -14.86 -0.12
N VAL A 150 5.97 -13.89 -0.37
CA VAL A 150 5.98 -13.13 -1.62
C VAL A 150 7.09 -13.68 -2.52
N THR A 151 6.79 -13.85 -3.80
CA THR A 151 7.74 -14.33 -4.83
C THR A 151 7.65 -13.42 -6.05
N LEU A 152 8.79 -12.99 -6.58
CA LEU A 152 8.90 -12.27 -7.83
C LEU A 152 9.23 -13.23 -8.97
N GLU A 153 8.47 -13.15 -10.05
CA GLU A 153 8.71 -13.91 -11.27
C GLU A 153 8.90 -12.95 -12.46
N SER A 154 9.80 -13.29 -13.36
CA SER A 154 9.88 -12.59 -14.64
C SER A 154 8.73 -13.05 -15.53
N SER A 155 7.86 -12.13 -15.95
CA SER A 155 6.76 -12.43 -16.88
C SER A 155 7.20 -12.44 -18.35
N VAL A 156 8.44 -12.02 -18.62
CA VAL A 156 9.06 -12.05 -19.96
C VAL A 156 10.05 -13.21 -20.00
N GLY A 157 9.95 -14.07 -21.01
CA GLY A 157 10.90 -15.15 -21.19
C GLY A 157 12.34 -14.60 -21.28
N GLU A 158 13.32 -15.35 -20.74
CA GLU A 158 14.74 -14.90 -20.67
C GLU A 158 15.29 -14.41 -22.02
N ALA A 159 14.77 -14.92 -23.15
CA ALA A 159 15.16 -14.52 -24.50
C ALA A 159 14.67 -13.11 -24.87
N GLU A 160 13.45 -12.74 -24.49
CA GLU A 160 12.90 -11.39 -24.74
C GLU A 160 13.56 -10.35 -23.82
N GLN A 161 13.90 -10.74 -22.60
CA GLN A 161 14.59 -9.88 -21.65
C GLN A 161 16.00 -9.52 -22.15
N ARG A 162 16.74 -10.48 -22.69
CA ARG A 162 18.04 -10.24 -23.33
C ARG A 162 17.95 -9.32 -24.54
N GLN A 163 16.93 -9.50 -25.39
CA GLN A 163 16.73 -8.63 -26.56
C GLN A 163 16.38 -7.20 -26.16
N MET A 164 15.66 -7.01 -25.07
CA MET A 164 15.30 -5.68 -24.58
C MET A 164 16.49 -4.97 -23.93
N GLU A 165 17.33 -5.69 -23.19
CA GLU A 165 18.60 -5.20 -22.63
C GLU A 165 19.60 -4.84 -23.74
N GLU A 166 19.72 -5.66 -24.78
CA GLU A 166 20.57 -5.38 -25.95
C GLU A 166 20.10 -4.14 -26.73
N LYS A 167 18.79 -3.98 -26.94
CA LYS A 167 18.23 -2.78 -27.58
C LYS A 167 18.47 -1.51 -26.75
N LEU A 168 18.36 -1.57 -25.45
CA LEU A 168 18.65 -0.44 -24.56
C LEU A 168 20.15 -0.09 -24.59
N CYS A 169 21.05 -1.07 -24.55
CA CYS A 169 22.48 -0.84 -24.68
C CYS A 169 22.85 -0.18 -26.02
N LEU A 170 22.23 -0.62 -27.13
CA LEU A 170 22.47 -0.05 -28.46
C LEU A 170 21.96 1.41 -28.59
N LEU A 171 20.88 1.76 -27.91
CA LEU A 171 20.36 3.15 -27.90
C LEU A 171 21.26 4.10 -27.11
N TYR A 172 21.91 3.64 -26.06
CA TYR A 172 22.82 4.47 -25.24
C TYR A 172 24.27 4.51 -25.74
N THR A 173 24.67 3.59 -26.65
CA THR A 173 26.02 3.53 -27.20
C THR A 173 26.14 4.09 -28.62
N SER A 174 25.06 4.62 -29.23
CA SER A 174 25.15 5.32 -30.52
C SER A 174 25.97 6.60 -30.35
N PRO A 175 27.13 6.73 -31.05
CA PRO A 175 27.88 7.97 -31.04
C PRO A 175 27.04 9.07 -31.68
N SER A 176 26.95 10.21 -30.99
CA SER A 176 26.33 11.43 -31.52
C SER A 176 26.96 11.79 -32.87
N PRO A 177 26.20 11.99 -33.93
CA PRO A 177 26.76 12.49 -35.21
C PRO A 177 27.35 13.88 -34.98
N ARG A 178 28.61 14.04 -35.40
CA ARG A 178 29.30 15.34 -35.50
C ARG A 178 28.75 16.14 -36.65
#